data_60ae07d6f779e7d3624518b7610e972b
#
_entry.id   60ae07d6f779e7d3624518b7610e972b
#
_cell.length_a   1.000
_cell.length_b   1.000
_cell.length_c   1.000
_cell.angle_alpha   90.00
_cell.angle_beta   90.00
_cell.angle_gamma   90.00
#
_symmetry.space_group_name_H-M   'P 1'
#
loop_
_entity.id
_entity.type
_entity.pdbx_description
1 polymer ?
#
loop_
_entity_poly.entity_id
_entity_poly.type
_entity_poly.pdbx_seq_one_letter_code
_entity_poly.pdbx_strand_id
1 'polypeptide(L)'
;MSGLDSWTKGEHTADGVTHPTYRKGSGPGVVVISEIPGITPSVIAFAEEVVAAGHTVVMPHLFGSPGAEPTTGYMMRSITQACLSREFTVLAAGQTSPIAGWLRSLARSLHEELGGPGVGAVGMCFTGGFALAMMVDPWVTAPVLAQPPLPFCLGRKR
;
A
#
# COMPACT_ATOMS: atom_id res chain seq x y z
N MET A 1 -21.87 -8.19 -3.85
CA MET A 1 -20.73 -9.08 -3.54
C MET A 1 -19.51 -8.20 -3.59
N SER A 2 -18.78 -8.12 -2.49
CA SER A 2 -17.52 -7.36 -2.50
C SER A 2 -16.53 -8.10 -3.40
N GLY A 3 -15.80 -7.41 -4.28
CA GLY A 3 -14.81 -8.06 -5.16
C GLY A 3 -13.66 -8.75 -4.42
N LEU A 4 -13.70 -8.77 -3.08
CA LEU A 4 -12.73 -9.43 -2.19
C LEU A 4 -13.12 -10.85 -1.78
N ASP A 5 -14.28 -11.37 -2.19
CA ASP A 5 -14.74 -12.71 -1.77
C ASP A 5 -13.80 -13.84 -2.24
N SER A 6 -13.04 -13.60 -3.32
CA SER A 6 -12.04 -14.54 -3.85
C SER A 6 -10.62 -14.31 -3.31
N TRP A 7 -10.43 -13.35 -2.41
CA TRP A 7 -9.14 -13.02 -1.82
C TRP A 7 -8.98 -13.66 -0.45
N THR A 8 -7.82 -14.23 -0.20
CA THR A 8 -7.48 -14.78 1.12
C THR A 8 -7.15 -13.64 2.07
N LYS A 9 -7.94 -13.51 3.14
CA LYS A 9 -7.69 -12.55 4.21
C LYS A 9 -6.63 -13.11 5.16
N GLY A 10 -5.64 -12.31 5.45
CA GLY A 10 -4.58 -12.56 6.42
C GLY A 10 -4.27 -11.30 7.22
N GLU A 11 -3.15 -11.32 7.90
CA GLU A 11 -2.62 -10.16 8.64
C GLU A 11 -1.09 -10.17 8.61
N HIS A 12 -0.49 -9.00 8.79
CA HIS A 12 0.95 -8.85 9.00
C HIS A 12 1.21 -7.95 10.19
N THR A 13 2.17 -8.34 11.02
CA THR A 13 2.57 -7.60 12.22
C THR A 13 4.04 -7.22 12.13
N ALA A 14 4.35 -5.95 12.32
CA ALA A 14 5.71 -5.44 12.45
C ALA A 14 5.73 -4.27 13.43
N ASP A 15 6.77 -4.21 14.26
CA ASP A 15 6.97 -3.16 15.28
C ASP A 15 5.74 -2.93 16.19
N GLY A 16 5.03 -4.02 16.52
CA GLY A 16 3.83 -3.98 17.37
C GLY A 16 2.57 -3.48 16.69
N VAL A 17 2.60 -3.20 15.38
CA VAL A 17 1.46 -2.78 14.57
C VAL A 17 1.00 -3.94 13.70
N THR A 18 -0.30 -4.22 13.71
CA THR A 18 -0.93 -5.26 12.89
C THR A 18 -1.94 -4.65 11.94
N HIS A 19 -1.80 -4.94 10.64
CA HIS A 19 -2.81 -4.61 9.64
C HIS A 19 -3.30 -5.87 8.92
N PRO A 20 -4.60 -5.92 8.58
CA PRO A 20 -5.14 -6.96 7.71
C PRO A 20 -4.53 -6.88 6.31
N THR A 21 -4.42 -8.02 5.66
CA THR A 21 -3.97 -8.13 4.26
C THR A 21 -4.94 -8.97 3.45
N TYR A 22 -5.00 -8.71 2.14
CA TYR A 22 -5.74 -9.51 1.18
C TYR A 22 -4.77 -10.03 0.14
N ARG A 23 -4.76 -11.35 -0.07
CA ARG A 23 -3.81 -12.03 -0.94
C ARG A 23 -4.50 -12.87 -1.99
N LYS A 24 -3.96 -12.86 -3.23
CA LYS A 24 -4.41 -13.68 -4.33
C LYS A 24 -3.30 -13.91 -5.36
N GLY A 25 -3.42 -14.98 -6.13
CA GLY A 25 -2.53 -15.28 -7.25
C GLY A 25 -1.36 -16.19 -6.90
N SER A 26 -0.48 -16.37 -7.86
CA SER A 26 0.75 -17.17 -7.75
C SER A 26 1.84 -16.54 -8.62
N GLY A 27 3.10 -16.81 -8.29
CA GLY A 27 4.26 -16.20 -8.96
C GLY A 27 4.94 -15.14 -8.12
N PRO A 28 5.79 -14.26 -8.71
CA PRO A 28 6.52 -13.22 -7.98
C PRO A 28 5.59 -12.30 -7.21
N GLY A 29 6.04 -11.86 -6.03
CA GLY A 29 5.24 -11.03 -5.13
C GLY A 29 5.10 -9.58 -5.60
N VAL A 30 3.91 -9.01 -5.42
CA VAL A 30 3.63 -7.58 -5.63
C VAL A 30 2.78 -7.06 -4.47
N VAL A 31 3.26 -6.02 -3.80
CA VAL A 31 2.49 -5.29 -2.79
C VAL A 31 1.77 -4.14 -3.48
N VAL A 32 0.43 -4.15 -3.46
CA VAL A 32 -0.40 -3.08 -4.01
C VAL A 32 -0.95 -2.25 -2.85
N ILE A 33 -0.44 -1.02 -2.72
CA ILE A 33 -0.79 -0.09 -1.66
C ILE A 33 -1.87 0.84 -2.18
N SER A 34 -3.09 0.67 -1.67
CA SER A 34 -4.24 1.47 -2.10
C SER A 34 -4.05 2.96 -1.81
N GLU A 35 -4.67 3.78 -2.64
CA GLU A 35 -4.87 5.20 -2.36
C GLU A 35 -5.93 5.42 -1.26
N ILE A 36 -6.13 6.67 -0.83
CA ILE A 36 -7.30 7.04 -0.03
C ILE A 36 -8.51 7.14 -0.98
N PRO A 37 -9.65 6.51 -0.66
CA PRO A 37 -10.11 6.09 0.67
C PRO A 37 -9.81 4.64 1.07
N GLY A 38 -9.03 3.88 0.33
CA GLY A 38 -8.66 2.52 0.69
C GLY A 38 -8.84 1.53 -0.46
N ILE A 39 -9.10 0.27 -0.14
CA ILE A 39 -9.27 -0.81 -1.12
C ILE A 39 -10.67 -0.70 -1.77
N THR A 40 -10.79 0.18 -2.75
CA THR A 40 -12.01 0.40 -3.54
C THR A 40 -12.19 -0.67 -4.61
N PRO A 41 -13.37 -0.78 -5.23
CA PRO A 41 -13.58 -1.68 -6.38
C PRO A 41 -12.57 -1.47 -7.52
N SER A 42 -12.15 -0.23 -7.78
CA SER A 42 -11.15 0.08 -8.81
C SER A 42 -9.76 -0.44 -8.44
N VAL A 43 -9.36 -0.34 -7.16
CA VAL A 43 -8.10 -0.91 -6.66
C VAL A 43 -8.13 -2.43 -6.75
N ILE A 44 -9.26 -3.05 -6.43
CA ILE A 44 -9.43 -4.52 -6.56
C ILE A 44 -9.32 -4.93 -8.03
N ALA A 45 -9.97 -4.22 -8.95
CA ALA A 45 -9.91 -4.51 -10.39
C ALA A 45 -8.46 -4.43 -10.89
N PHE A 46 -7.71 -3.39 -10.52
CA PHE A 46 -6.30 -3.28 -10.85
C PHE A 46 -5.47 -4.45 -10.27
N ALA A 47 -5.72 -4.82 -9.01
CA ALA A 47 -5.02 -5.93 -8.37
C ALA A 47 -5.33 -7.27 -9.07
N GLU A 48 -6.56 -7.48 -9.58
CA GLU A 48 -6.94 -8.64 -10.39
C GLU A 48 -6.16 -8.69 -11.72
N GLU A 49 -5.93 -7.54 -12.36
CA GLU A 49 -5.09 -7.47 -13.57
C GLU A 49 -3.64 -7.90 -13.27
N VAL A 50 -3.09 -7.48 -12.13
CA VAL A 50 -1.74 -7.89 -11.71
C VAL A 50 -1.70 -9.40 -11.40
N VAL A 51 -2.75 -9.96 -10.78
CA VAL A 51 -2.89 -11.41 -10.59
C VAL A 51 -2.96 -12.13 -11.93
N ALA A 52 -3.76 -11.63 -12.87
CA ALA A 52 -3.90 -12.21 -14.21
C ALA A 52 -2.58 -12.17 -15.01
N ALA A 53 -1.71 -11.20 -14.72
CA ALA A 53 -0.36 -11.11 -15.28
C ALA A 53 0.63 -12.13 -14.67
N GLY A 54 0.19 -12.99 -13.74
CA GLY A 54 1.00 -14.08 -13.19
C GLY A 54 1.77 -13.71 -11.93
N HIS A 55 1.20 -12.87 -11.09
CA HIS A 55 1.82 -12.42 -9.83
C HIS A 55 1.02 -12.86 -8.60
N THR A 56 1.71 -13.01 -7.49
CA THR A 56 1.10 -13.07 -6.17
C THR A 56 0.92 -11.64 -5.65
N VAL A 57 -0.32 -11.19 -5.52
CA VAL A 57 -0.63 -9.84 -5.04
C VAL A 57 -1.00 -9.86 -3.57
N VAL A 58 -0.46 -8.90 -2.81
CA VAL A 58 -0.86 -8.62 -1.43
C VAL A 58 -1.28 -7.16 -1.33
N MET A 59 -2.53 -6.92 -0.91
CA MET A 59 -3.07 -5.59 -0.61
C MET A 59 -3.16 -5.41 0.90
N PRO A 60 -2.33 -4.55 1.53
CA PRO A 60 -2.50 -4.18 2.93
C PRO A 60 -3.71 -3.26 3.10
N HIS A 61 -4.52 -3.53 4.11
CA HIS A 61 -5.65 -2.68 4.47
C HIS A 61 -5.19 -1.61 5.47
N LEU A 62 -4.88 -0.43 4.94
CA LEU A 62 -4.36 0.70 5.71
C LEU A 62 -5.42 1.75 6.00
N PHE A 63 -6.43 1.88 5.14
CA PHE A 63 -7.44 2.95 5.17
C PHE A 63 -8.82 2.40 4.93
N GLY A 64 -9.80 3.07 5.53
CA GLY A 64 -11.21 2.96 5.20
C GLY A 64 -11.84 1.58 5.40
N SER A 65 -12.81 1.25 4.55
CA SER A 65 -13.54 -0.02 4.56
C SER A 65 -13.30 -0.75 3.24
N PRO A 66 -12.74 -1.97 3.25
CA PRO A 66 -12.40 -2.68 2.02
C PRO A 66 -13.65 -2.99 1.16
N GLY A 67 -13.54 -2.75 -0.14
CA GLY A 67 -14.62 -2.96 -1.09
C GLY A 67 -15.70 -1.88 -1.10
N ALA A 68 -15.57 -0.82 -0.28
CA ALA A 68 -16.54 0.27 -0.25
C ALA A 68 -16.40 1.18 -1.47
N GLU A 69 -17.56 1.65 -1.99
CA GLU A 69 -17.59 2.65 -3.06
C GLU A 69 -17.12 4.02 -2.55
N PRO A 70 -16.32 4.75 -3.36
CA PRO A 70 -15.78 6.05 -2.98
C PRO A 70 -16.84 7.15 -3.06
N THR A 71 -17.61 7.33 -1.98
CA THR A 71 -18.51 8.49 -1.84
C THR A 71 -17.77 9.69 -1.28
N THR A 72 -18.24 10.91 -1.57
CA THR A 72 -17.61 12.16 -1.09
C THR A 72 -17.45 12.17 0.43
N GLY A 73 -18.48 11.77 1.18
CA GLY A 73 -18.42 11.71 2.64
C GLY A 73 -17.44 10.66 3.17
N TYR A 74 -17.35 9.52 2.50
CA TYR A 74 -16.40 8.46 2.81
C TYR A 74 -14.95 8.91 2.53
N MET A 75 -14.71 9.59 1.41
CA MET A 75 -13.40 10.16 1.09
C MET A 75 -12.94 11.18 2.15
N MET A 76 -13.80 12.14 2.51
CA MET A 76 -13.48 13.15 3.51
C MET A 76 -13.14 12.52 4.86
N ARG A 77 -13.91 11.53 5.31
CA ARG A 77 -13.64 10.79 6.55
C ARG A 77 -12.30 10.05 6.50
N SER A 78 -11.99 9.40 5.38
CA SER A 78 -10.74 8.64 5.21
C SER A 78 -9.52 9.56 5.17
N ILE A 79 -9.62 10.72 4.51
CA ILE A 79 -8.57 11.75 4.50
C ILE A 79 -8.30 12.24 5.93
N THR A 80 -9.35 12.59 6.67
CA THR A 80 -9.23 13.06 8.04
C THR A 80 -8.57 12.01 8.93
N GLN A 81 -8.98 10.75 8.80
CA GLN A 81 -8.40 9.63 9.55
C GLN A 81 -6.91 9.43 9.21
N ALA A 82 -6.53 9.47 7.93
CA ALA A 82 -5.16 9.35 7.51
C ALA A 82 -4.28 10.52 8.00
N CYS A 83 -4.79 11.75 7.94
CA CYS A 83 -4.07 12.94 8.42
C CYS A 83 -3.90 12.97 9.94
N LEU A 84 -4.81 12.36 10.71
CA LEU A 84 -4.75 12.30 12.18
C LEU A 84 -3.93 11.10 12.68
N SER A 85 -3.71 10.09 11.85
CA SER A 85 -2.92 8.92 12.25
C SER A 85 -1.43 9.26 12.33
N ARG A 86 -0.82 9.01 13.50
CA ARG A 86 0.62 9.20 13.70
C ARG A 86 1.48 8.37 12.74
N GLU A 87 0.96 7.25 12.28
CA GLU A 87 1.66 6.33 11.37
C GLU A 87 1.97 6.98 10.01
N PHE A 88 1.13 7.94 9.58
CA PHE A 88 1.25 8.62 8.29
C PHE A 88 1.82 10.04 8.37
N THR A 89 1.80 10.66 9.56
CA THR A 89 2.15 12.10 9.71
C THR A 89 3.66 12.38 9.74
N VAL A 90 4.51 11.38 9.91
CA VAL A 90 5.96 11.58 10.11
C VAL A 90 6.70 11.89 8.81
N LEU A 91 6.08 11.75 7.64
CA LEU A 91 6.67 12.16 6.35
C LEU A 91 7.05 13.65 6.27
N ALA A 92 6.43 14.50 7.10
CA ALA A 92 6.71 15.95 7.12
C ALA A 92 8.00 16.31 7.87
N ALA A 93 8.60 15.40 8.64
CA ALA A 93 9.71 15.68 9.56
C ALA A 93 11.06 15.06 9.13
N GLY A 94 11.18 14.52 7.92
CA GLY A 94 12.43 13.89 7.43
C GLY A 94 12.77 12.57 8.13
N GLN A 95 11.85 11.99 8.90
CA GLN A 95 12.00 10.68 9.51
C GLN A 95 11.22 9.62 8.70
N THR A 96 11.71 8.39 8.71
CA THR A 96 11.02 7.26 8.07
C THR A 96 9.67 7.03 8.77
N SER A 97 8.57 7.11 8.03
CA SER A 97 7.23 6.85 8.57
C SER A 97 7.17 5.41 9.11
N PRO A 98 6.54 5.17 10.29
CA PRO A 98 6.35 3.82 10.83
C PRO A 98 5.69 2.88 9.82
N ILE A 99 4.73 3.35 9.03
CA ILE A 99 4.07 2.55 8.00
C ILE A 99 5.03 2.13 6.88
N ALA A 100 6.03 2.95 6.53
CA ALA A 100 7.03 2.57 5.55
C ALA A 100 7.89 1.40 6.06
N GLY A 101 8.26 1.39 7.34
CA GLY A 101 8.93 0.28 8.01
C GLY A 101 8.09 -0.99 8.00
N TRP A 102 6.81 -0.86 8.31
CA TRP A 102 5.85 -1.96 8.28
C TRP A 102 5.69 -2.56 6.87
N LEU A 103 5.54 -1.72 5.84
CA LEU A 103 5.43 -2.14 4.44
C LEU A 103 6.71 -2.84 3.94
N ARG A 104 7.88 -2.36 4.37
CA ARG A 104 9.17 -3.00 4.09
C ARG A 104 9.25 -4.39 4.72
N SER A 105 8.76 -4.54 5.96
CA SER A 105 8.67 -5.84 6.64
C SER A 105 7.72 -6.79 5.90
N LEU A 106 6.56 -6.30 5.42
CA LEU A 106 5.62 -7.08 4.61
C LEU A 106 6.28 -7.57 3.31
N ALA A 107 6.96 -6.68 2.58
CA ALA A 107 7.65 -7.03 1.34
C ALA A 107 8.77 -8.05 1.58
N ARG A 108 9.52 -7.91 2.69
CA ARG A 108 10.54 -8.89 3.07
C ARG A 108 9.94 -10.27 3.31
N SER A 109 8.89 -10.36 4.15
CA SER A 109 8.20 -11.61 4.42
C SER A 109 7.69 -12.27 3.14
N LEU A 110 7.15 -11.48 2.22
CA LEU A 110 6.64 -11.97 0.94
C LEU A 110 7.78 -12.50 0.07
N HIS A 111 8.92 -11.81 0.03
CA HIS A 111 10.11 -12.28 -0.69
C HIS A 111 10.71 -13.55 -0.10
N GLU A 112 10.82 -13.64 1.22
CA GLU A 112 11.32 -14.82 1.92
C GLU A 112 10.45 -16.06 1.67
N GLU A 113 9.13 -15.87 1.57
CA GLU A 113 8.18 -16.95 1.29
C GLU A 113 8.20 -17.39 -0.18
N LEU A 114 8.17 -16.45 -1.11
CA LEU A 114 8.00 -16.73 -2.54
C LEU A 114 9.31 -16.90 -3.29
N GLY A 115 10.40 -16.32 -2.80
CA GLY A 115 11.68 -16.27 -3.49
C GLY A 115 11.63 -15.42 -4.75
N GLY A 116 12.48 -15.80 -5.73
CA GLY A 116 12.50 -15.14 -7.04
C GLY A 116 13.32 -13.84 -7.07
N PRO A 117 13.11 -12.98 -8.11
CA PRO A 117 13.96 -11.81 -8.37
C PRO A 117 13.73 -10.64 -7.41
N GLY A 118 12.71 -10.72 -6.56
CA GLY A 118 12.31 -9.68 -5.64
C GLY A 118 10.80 -9.43 -5.68
N VAL A 119 10.38 -8.37 -4.99
CA VAL A 119 8.98 -7.98 -4.83
C VAL A 119 8.74 -6.65 -5.55
N GLY A 120 7.65 -6.56 -6.29
CA GLY A 120 7.13 -5.30 -6.80
C GLY A 120 6.37 -4.54 -5.71
N ALA A 121 6.37 -3.21 -5.78
CA ALA A 121 5.57 -2.37 -4.90
C ALA A 121 4.88 -1.29 -5.73
N VAL A 122 3.55 -1.27 -5.70
CA VAL A 122 2.74 -0.25 -6.38
C VAL A 122 2.13 0.65 -5.33
N GLY A 123 2.47 1.93 -5.35
CA GLY A 123 1.84 2.97 -4.53
C GLY A 123 1.04 3.92 -5.39
N MET A 124 -0.19 4.25 -4.96
CA MET A 124 -1.14 5.07 -5.71
C MET A 124 -1.38 6.39 -4.97
N CYS A 125 -1.34 7.52 -5.71
CA CYS A 125 -1.58 8.85 -5.17
C CYS A 125 -0.71 9.11 -3.91
N PHE A 126 -1.32 9.35 -2.77
CA PHE A 126 -0.65 9.59 -1.48
C PHE A 126 0.34 8.49 -1.09
N THR A 127 0.06 7.24 -1.40
CA THR A 127 0.90 6.09 -1.05
C THR A 127 2.07 5.85 -2.00
N GLY A 128 2.16 6.59 -3.09
CA GLY A 128 3.31 6.53 -4.00
C GLY A 128 4.64 6.79 -3.30
N GLY A 129 4.66 7.71 -2.32
CA GLY A 129 5.84 7.97 -1.50
C GLY A 129 6.27 6.77 -0.66
N PHE A 130 5.34 5.90 -0.24
CA PHE A 130 5.68 4.68 0.50
C PHE A 130 6.31 3.62 -0.42
N ALA A 131 5.81 3.45 -1.65
CA ALA A 131 6.44 2.55 -2.61
C ALA A 131 7.88 2.98 -2.91
N LEU A 132 8.13 4.30 -3.01
CA LEU A 132 9.48 4.84 -3.14
C LEU A 132 10.33 4.58 -1.89
N ALA A 133 9.77 4.74 -0.69
CA ALA A 133 10.49 4.47 0.55
C ALA A 133 10.83 2.97 0.74
N MET A 134 10.07 2.07 0.11
CA MET A 134 10.34 0.64 0.15
C MET A 134 11.54 0.23 -0.71
N MET A 135 11.89 1.00 -1.76
CA MET A 135 12.99 0.65 -2.67
C MET A 135 14.39 0.71 -2.05
N VAL A 136 14.53 1.21 -0.84
CA VAL A 136 15.82 1.15 -0.11
C VAL A 136 16.17 -0.28 0.31
N ASP A 137 15.21 -1.19 0.31
CA ASP A 137 15.42 -2.61 0.59
C ASP A 137 15.77 -3.38 -0.68
N PRO A 138 16.78 -4.28 -0.64
CA PRO A 138 17.23 -5.02 -1.81
C PRO A 138 16.20 -6.01 -2.37
N TRP A 139 15.19 -6.37 -1.59
CA TRP A 139 14.09 -7.24 -2.03
C TRP A 139 12.99 -6.51 -2.79
N VAL A 140 12.93 -5.18 -2.74
CA VAL A 140 11.99 -4.39 -3.55
C VAL A 140 12.66 -3.96 -4.83
N THR A 141 12.41 -4.70 -5.90
CA THR A 141 13.12 -4.55 -7.18
C THR A 141 12.34 -3.77 -8.23
N ALA A 142 11.02 -3.65 -8.06
CA ALA A 142 10.15 -2.97 -9.01
C ALA A 142 9.17 -2.01 -8.30
N PRO A 143 9.64 -0.85 -7.82
CA PRO A 143 8.74 0.18 -7.28
C PRO A 143 8.02 0.91 -8.40
N VAL A 144 6.69 1.05 -8.27
CA VAL A 144 5.82 1.77 -9.20
C VAL A 144 5.07 2.87 -8.45
N LEU A 145 5.17 4.08 -8.93
CA LEU A 145 4.45 5.25 -8.41
C LEU A 145 3.36 5.63 -9.41
N ALA A 146 2.12 5.33 -9.06
CA ALA A 146 0.97 5.69 -9.86
C ALA A 146 0.38 6.99 -9.32
N GLN A 147 0.40 8.07 -10.13
CA GLN A 147 -0.17 9.39 -9.82
C GLN A 147 0.29 9.97 -8.46
N PRO A 148 1.61 9.99 -8.15
CA PRO A 148 2.07 10.55 -6.89
C PRO A 148 1.70 12.03 -6.80
N PRO A 149 1.33 12.54 -5.60
CA PRO A 149 1.12 13.96 -5.42
C PRO A 149 2.45 14.69 -5.67
N LEU A 150 2.38 15.79 -6.42
CA LEU A 150 3.54 16.65 -6.57
C LEU A 150 3.94 17.19 -5.19
N PRO A 151 5.23 17.21 -4.84
CA PRO A 151 5.67 17.85 -3.62
C PRO A 151 5.44 19.35 -3.76
N PHE A 152 4.36 19.85 -3.20
CA PHE A 152 4.16 21.28 -3.07
C PHE A 152 5.14 21.78 -2.02
N CYS A 153 6.24 22.36 -2.47
CA CYS A 153 7.09 23.16 -1.61
C CYS A 153 6.33 24.41 -1.18
N LEU A 154 5.49 24.30 -0.15
CA LEU A 154 4.92 25.46 0.52
C LEU A 154 6.05 26.19 1.27
N GLY A 155 6.56 27.25 0.64
CA GLY A 155 7.29 28.30 1.31
C GLY A 155 8.73 27.96 1.72
N ARG A 156 9.65 27.87 0.76
CA ARG A 156 11.03 28.20 1.03
C ARG A 156 11.11 29.72 1.20
N LYS A 157 10.96 30.23 2.43
CA LYS A 157 11.39 31.59 2.75
C LYS A 157 12.91 31.62 2.55
N ARG A 158 13.39 32.48 1.66
CA ARG A 158 14.79 32.83 1.50
C ARG A 158 15.30 33.55 2.76
#